data_60189af2722bdf88ef9c8bbdae274fd9
#
_entry.id   60189af2722bdf88ef9c8bbdae274fd9
#
_cell.length_a   1.000
_cell.length_b   1.000
_cell.length_c   1.000
_cell.angle_alpha   90.00
_cell.angle_beta   90.00
_cell.angle_gamma   90.00
#
_symmetry.space_group_name_H-M   'P 1'
#
loop_
_entity.id
_entity.type
_entity.pdbx_description
1 polymer ?
#
loop_
_entity_poly.entity_id
_entity_poly.type
_entity_poly.pdbx_seq_one_letter_code
_entity_poly.pdbx_strand_id
1 'polypeptide(L)'
;MVLCCFVALLPCSAQSGLHINQLFEGKIVPKRQMVETLIRGKAISKYKLSYFHSVRFKADEALVKKIDHLIVRDFVNDSEKLKDRQPDSRGFYHSDSMKKARGRKLFTQMYELAPHGSTNRYLCYKVVDDVMTVIYLEGTVSSLEELKEIFK
;
A
#
# COMPACT_ATOMS: atom_id res chain seq x y z
N MET A 1 -22.27 31.09 27.66
CA MET A 1 -22.01 30.91 26.22
C MET A 1 -20.76 30.06 26.08
N VAL A 2 -20.94 28.74 25.92
CA VAL A 2 -19.83 27.80 25.85
C VAL A 2 -19.46 27.63 24.38
N LEU A 3 -18.29 28.14 24.01
CA LEU A 3 -17.73 28.02 22.67
C LEU A 3 -17.12 26.61 22.54
N CYS A 4 -17.87 25.65 21.98
CA CYS A 4 -17.34 24.35 21.56
C CYS A 4 -16.41 24.54 20.39
N CYS A 5 -15.09 24.60 20.64
CA CYS A 5 -14.08 24.42 19.61
C CYS A 5 -14.13 22.98 19.10
N PHE A 6 -14.85 22.75 18.00
CA PHE A 6 -14.68 21.55 17.19
C PHE A 6 -13.30 21.61 16.54
N VAL A 7 -12.31 21.03 17.18
CA VAL A 7 -11.05 20.69 16.52
C VAL A 7 -11.37 19.55 15.57
N ALA A 8 -11.62 19.87 14.31
CA ALA A 8 -11.65 18.88 13.25
C ALA A 8 -10.25 18.27 13.17
N LEU A 9 -10.05 17.12 13.81
CA LEU A 9 -8.91 16.25 13.59
C LEU A 9 -9.03 15.77 12.14
N LEU A 10 -8.42 16.52 11.22
CA LEU A 10 -8.19 16.05 9.87
C LEU A 10 -7.41 14.73 10.00
N PRO A 11 -7.90 13.61 9.48
CA PRO A 11 -7.13 12.39 9.47
C PRO A 11 -5.89 12.65 8.61
N CYS A 12 -4.74 12.83 9.25
CA CYS A 12 -3.46 12.84 8.56
C CYS A 12 -3.30 11.45 7.97
N SER A 13 -3.65 11.31 6.69
CA SER A 13 -3.49 10.04 5.98
C SER A 13 -2.00 9.74 5.89
N ALA A 14 -1.59 8.61 6.45
CA ALA A 14 -0.21 8.12 6.35
C ALA A 14 0.26 7.99 4.88
N GLN A 15 -0.69 7.91 3.94
CA GLN A 15 -0.48 7.84 2.50
C GLN A 15 -0.48 9.21 1.81
N SER A 16 -0.53 10.31 2.57
CA SER A 16 -0.55 11.66 1.99
C SER A 16 0.68 11.87 1.09
N GLY A 17 0.47 12.42 -0.10
CA GLY A 17 1.52 12.63 -1.10
C GLY A 17 1.74 11.49 -2.08
N LEU A 18 1.12 10.32 -1.89
CA LEU A 18 1.11 9.25 -2.88
C LEU A 18 -0.06 9.41 -3.87
N HIS A 19 0.19 9.15 -5.15
CA HIS A 19 -0.86 9.18 -6.18
C HIS A 19 -1.91 8.10 -5.97
N ILE A 20 -1.49 6.93 -5.46
CA ILE A 20 -2.39 5.82 -5.14
C ILE A 20 -3.38 6.17 -4.03
N ASN A 21 -3.15 7.23 -3.24
CA ASN A 21 -4.09 7.67 -2.24
C ASN A 21 -5.48 7.99 -2.81
N GLN A 22 -5.56 8.41 -4.08
CA GLN A 22 -6.83 8.61 -4.78
C GLN A 22 -7.71 7.35 -4.81
N LEU A 23 -7.10 6.15 -4.83
CA LEU A 23 -7.84 4.91 -4.73
C LEU A 23 -8.43 4.76 -3.31
N PHE A 24 -7.62 4.95 -2.29
CA PHE A 24 -8.04 4.84 -0.88
C PHE A 24 -9.08 5.91 -0.50
N GLU A 25 -9.08 7.05 -1.17
CA GLU A 25 -10.10 8.10 -1.00
C GLU A 25 -11.42 7.83 -1.75
N GLY A 26 -11.47 6.79 -2.58
CA GLY A 26 -12.65 6.46 -3.38
C GLY A 26 -12.83 7.29 -4.63
N LYS A 27 -11.78 7.98 -5.11
CA LYS A 27 -11.80 8.80 -6.33
C LYS A 27 -11.64 7.98 -7.63
N ILE A 28 -11.05 6.77 -7.52
CA ILE A 28 -10.86 5.86 -8.67
C ILE A 28 -11.96 4.80 -8.70
N VAL A 29 -12.17 4.15 -7.56
CA VAL A 29 -13.27 3.21 -7.33
C VAL A 29 -14.13 3.79 -6.22
N PRO A 30 -15.45 3.92 -6.39
CA PRO A 30 -16.32 4.45 -5.34
C PRO A 30 -16.26 3.60 -4.07
N LYS A 31 -16.25 4.24 -2.90
CA LYS A 31 -16.19 3.56 -1.60
C LYS A 31 -17.23 2.44 -1.44
N ARG A 32 -18.44 2.63 -1.97
CA ARG A 32 -19.52 1.63 -1.95
C ARG A 32 -19.21 0.34 -2.73
N GLN A 33 -18.21 0.37 -3.60
CA GLN A 33 -17.81 -0.76 -4.44
C GLN A 33 -16.54 -1.46 -3.92
N MET A 34 -16.01 -1.03 -2.76
CA MET A 34 -14.83 -1.62 -2.17
C MET A 34 -15.07 -2.07 -0.73
N VAL A 35 -14.33 -3.07 -0.32
CA VAL A 35 -14.19 -3.47 1.07
C VAL A 35 -12.89 -2.85 1.58
N GLU A 36 -12.98 -2.01 2.60
CA GLU A 36 -11.85 -1.30 3.19
C GLU A 36 -11.54 -1.88 4.57
N THR A 37 -10.25 -2.07 4.85
CA THR A 37 -9.77 -2.49 6.16
C THR A 37 -8.66 -1.52 6.60
N LEU A 38 -8.83 -0.91 7.76
CA LEU A 38 -7.85 0.00 8.35
C LEU A 38 -7.56 -0.45 9.78
N ILE A 39 -6.28 -0.75 10.07
CA ILE A 39 -5.82 -1.19 11.39
C ILE A 39 -4.61 -0.36 11.79
N ARG A 40 -4.56 0.11 13.03
CA ARG A 40 -3.49 0.97 13.54
C ARG A 40 -3.03 0.54 14.94
N GLY A 41 -1.77 0.87 15.25
CA GLY A 41 -1.19 0.81 16.59
C GLY A 41 -1.05 -0.61 17.12
N LYS A 42 -1.38 -0.80 18.42
CA LYS A 42 -1.08 -2.05 19.15
C LYS A 42 -1.69 -3.32 18.57
N ALA A 43 -2.81 -3.22 17.84
CA ALA A 43 -3.50 -4.39 17.27
C ALA A 43 -2.62 -5.19 16.28
N ILE A 44 -1.69 -4.52 15.61
CA ILE A 44 -0.80 -5.12 14.60
C ILE A 44 0.69 -5.05 14.97
N SER A 45 1.03 -4.54 16.16
CA SER A 45 2.43 -4.37 16.58
C SER A 45 3.20 -5.69 16.69
N LYS A 46 2.53 -6.82 16.98
CA LYS A 46 3.12 -8.15 17.00
C LYS A 46 3.70 -8.58 15.63
N TYR A 47 3.26 -7.97 14.55
CA TYR A 47 3.77 -8.17 13.20
C TYR A 47 4.81 -7.10 12.80
N LYS A 48 5.31 -6.30 13.74
CA LYS A 48 6.19 -5.15 13.49
C LYS A 48 5.55 -4.09 12.59
N LEU A 49 4.21 -4.06 12.52
CA LEU A 49 3.43 -3.08 11.79
C LEU A 49 2.80 -2.06 12.74
N SER A 50 2.71 -0.82 12.29
CA SER A 50 2.04 0.28 13.00
C SER A 50 0.80 0.78 12.26
N TYR A 51 0.75 0.53 10.95
CA TYR A 51 -0.33 0.95 10.08
C TYR A 51 -0.57 -0.09 8.97
N PHE A 52 -1.83 -0.43 8.78
CA PHE A 52 -2.30 -1.31 7.72
C PHE A 52 -3.57 -0.72 7.11
N HIS A 53 -3.56 -0.50 5.81
CA HIS A 53 -4.72 -0.02 5.10
C HIS A 53 -4.88 -0.83 3.81
N SER A 54 -5.98 -1.52 3.64
CA SER A 54 -6.28 -2.25 2.43
C SER A 54 -7.64 -1.90 1.85
N VAL A 55 -7.74 -1.94 0.53
CA VAL A 55 -8.98 -1.85 -0.23
C VAL A 55 -9.07 -3.02 -1.20
N ARG A 56 -10.25 -3.64 -1.26
CA ARG A 56 -10.54 -4.78 -2.12
C ARG A 56 -11.77 -4.50 -2.96
N PHE A 57 -11.69 -4.71 -4.26
CA PHE A 57 -12.74 -4.40 -5.22
C PHE A 57 -12.63 -5.25 -6.49
N LYS A 58 -13.68 -5.26 -7.31
CA LYS A 58 -13.62 -5.87 -8.64
C LYS A 58 -12.89 -4.94 -9.60
N ALA A 59 -11.99 -5.50 -10.40
CA ALA A 59 -11.19 -4.78 -11.36
C ALA A 59 -11.06 -5.57 -12.67
N ASP A 60 -11.38 -4.93 -13.77
CA ASP A 60 -11.03 -5.40 -15.09
C ASP A 60 -9.55 -5.13 -15.39
N GLU A 61 -9.05 -5.64 -16.51
CA GLU A 61 -7.66 -5.49 -16.91
C GLU A 61 -7.24 -4.01 -17.07
N ALA A 62 -8.14 -3.15 -17.56
CA ALA A 62 -7.85 -1.73 -17.76
C ALA A 62 -7.69 -1.01 -16.41
N LEU A 63 -8.53 -1.33 -15.44
CA LEU A 63 -8.44 -0.78 -14.08
C LEU A 63 -7.19 -1.28 -13.35
N VAL A 64 -6.85 -2.57 -13.49
CA VAL A 64 -5.60 -3.14 -12.94
C VAL A 64 -4.40 -2.39 -13.49
N LYS A 65 -4.29 -2.20 -14.81
CA LYS A 65 -3.19 -1.43 -15.44
C LYS A 65 -3.13 0.01 -14.97
N LYS A 66 -4.28 0.68 -14.84
CA LYS A 66 -4.33 2.05 -14.33
C LYS A 66 -3.78 2.16 -12.90
N ILE A 67 -4.16 1.23 -12.03
CA ILE A 67 -3.71 1.22 -10.64
C ILE A 67 -2.22 0.84 -10.56
N ASP A 68 -1.77 -0.14 -11.33
CA ASP A 68 -0.36 -0.49 -11.43
C ASP A 68 0.49 0.71 -11.85
N HIS A 69 0.08 1.48 -12.85
CA HIS A 69 0.78 2.71 -13.27
C HIS A 69 0.88 3.74 -12.14
N LEU A 70 -0.16 3.90 -11.30
CA LEU A 70 -0.11 4.82 -10.16
C LEU A 70 0.89 4.35 -9.11
N ILE A 71 0.89 3.05 -8.81
CA ILE A 71 1.79 2.43 -7.84
C ILE A 71 3.24 2.54 -8.32
N VAL A 72 3.52 2.19 -9.58
CA VAL A 72 4.86 2.30 -10.18
C VAL A 72 5.34 3.75 -10.16
N ARG A 73 4.48 4.71 -10.47
CA ARG A 73 4.81 6.14 -10.41
C ARG A 73 5.18 6.58 -8.99
N ASP A 74 4.43 6.15 -7.99
CA ASP A 74 4.73 6.45 -6.59
C ASP A 74 6.08 5.83 -6.18
N PHE A 75 6.32 4.59 -6.57
CA PHE A 75 7.58 3.90 -6.33
C PHE A 75 8.78 4.62 -6.97
N VAL A 76 8.66 5.02 -8.24
CA VAL A 76 9.73 5.74 -8.96
C VAL A 76 10.00 7.09 -8.32
N ASN A 77 8.96 7.88 -8.03
CA ASN A 77 9.09 9.19 -7.40
C ASN A 77 9.74 9.10 -6.00
N ASP A 78 9.40 8.07 -5.23
CA ASP A 78 9.99 7.85 -3.92
C ASP A 78 11.45 7.35 -4.03
N SER A 79 11.76 6.52 -5.02
CA SER A 79 13.13 6.05 -5.28
C SER A 79 14.08 7.18 -5.66
N GLU A 80 13.59 8.20 -6.37
CA GLU A 80 14.40 9.39 -6.69
C GLU A 80 14.81 10.17 -5.45
N LYS A 81 13.95 10.23 -4.42
CA LYS A 81 14.27 10.85 -3.13
C LYS A 81 15.36 10.11 -2.34
N LEU A 82 15.57 8.82 -2.64
CA LEU A 82 16.59 7.99 -2.00
C LEU A 82 17.96 8.12 -2.66
N LYS A 83 18.05 8.52 -3.92
CA LYS A 83 19.30 8.67 -4.66
C LYS A 83 20.26 9.68 -4.01
N ASP A 84 19.72 10.69 -3.33
CA ASP A 84 20.50 11.70 -2.60
C ASP A 84 21.08 11.18 -1.28
N ARG A 85 20.71 9.98 -0.82
CA ARG A 85 21.08 9.45 0.50
C ARG A 85 22.06 8.29 0.51
N GLN A 86 22.07 7.41 -0.51
CA GLN A 86 23.10 6.38 -0.78
C GLN A 86 22.81 5.62 -2.08
N PRO A 87 23.84 5.41 -2.96
CA PRO A 87 23.64 4.72 -4.25
C PRO A 87 23.28 3.23 -4.12
N ASP A 88 23.52 2.59 -2.96
CA ASP A 88 23.34 1.15 -2.74
C ASP A 88 22.03 0.76 -2.05
N SER A 89 21.17 1.68 -1.72
CA SER A 89 19.92 1.38 -0.98
C SER A 89 18.71 1.41 -1.90
N ARG A 90 18.56 0.41 -2.73
CA ARG A 90 17.43 -0.49 -2.88
C ARG A 90 16.05 0.12 -3.03
N GLY A 91 15.68 0.52 -4.20
CA GLY A 91 14.30 0.40 -4.63
C GLY A 91 14.12 -1.02 -5.21
N PHE A 92 13.82 -2.03 -4.42
CA PHE A 92 13.62 -3.36 -4.97
C PHE A 92 12.17 -3.55 -5.42
N TYR A 93 12.02 -3.65 -6.73
CA TYR A 93 10.94 -4.28 -7.41
C TYR A 93 11.05 -5.79 -7.22
N HIS A 94 10.07 -6.43 -6.61
CA HIS A 94 9.95 -7.88 -6.62
C HIS A 94 8.65 -8.27 -7.30
N SER A 95 8.77 -8.77 -8.52
CA SER A 95 7.69 -9.40 -9.25
C SER A 95 7.68 -10.87 -8.92
N ASP A 96 6.74 -11.33 -8.10
CA ASP A 96 6.41 -12.73 -8.09
C ASP A 96 5.54 -13.03 -9.30
N SER A 97 6.15 -13.76 -10.25
CA SER A 97 5.50 -14.25 -11.46
C SER A 97 4.16 -14.92 -11.18
N MET A 98 3.24 -14.80 -12.14
CA MET A 98 1.96 -15.49 -12.18
C MET A 98 2.06 -16.95 -11.72
N LYS A 99 1.73 -17.24 -10.47
CA LYS A 99 1.52 -18.61 -10.02
C LYS A 99 0.06 -18.99 -10.32
N LYS A 100 -0.15 -19.89 -11.26
CA LYS A 100 -1.42 -20.58 -11.41
C LYS A 100 -1.62 -21.52 -10.23
N ALA A 101 -2.24 -21.04 -9.14
CA ALA A 101 -2.69 -21.92 -8.08
C ALA A 101 -4.11 -22.36 -8.39
N ARG A 102 -4.31 -23.66 -8.62
CA ARG A 102 -5.63 -24.28 -8.86
C ARG A 102 -6.45 -23.67 -10.03
N GLY A 103 -5.79 -23.34 -11.15
CA GLY A 103 -6.48 -22.79 -12.33
C GLY A 103 -6.87 -21.31 -12.23
N ARG A 104 -6.59 -20.61 -11.12
CA ARG A 104 -6.85 -19.19 -10.94
C ARG A 104 -5.62 -18.36 -11.32
N LYS A 105 -5.86 -17.22 -11.98
CA LYS A 105 -4.80 -16.24 -12.23
C LYS A 105 -4.52 -15.50 -10.92
N LEU A 106 -3.30 -15.63 -10.41
CA LEU A 106 -2.82 -14.92 -9.24
C LEU A 106 -1.64 -14.06 -9.64
N PHE A 107 -1.73 -12.76 -9.38
CA PHE A 107 -0.64 -11.82 -9.57
C PHE A 107 -0.43 -11.02 -8.28
N THR A 108 0.79 -10.99 -7.79
CA THR A 108 1.16 -10.26 -6.57
C THR A 108 2.39 -9.40 -6.83
N GLN A 109 2.32 -8.14 -6.49
CA GLN A 109 3.42 -7.18 -6.56
C GLN A 109 3.62 -6.51 -5.20
N MET A 110 4.87 -6.31 -4.82
CA MET A 110 5.24 -5.65 -3.58
C MET A 110 6.35 -4.64 -3.85
N TYR A 111 6.21 -3.45 -3.29
CA TYR A 111 7.14 -2.33 -3.46
C TYR A 111 7.53 -1.78 -2.11
N GLU A 112 8.82 -1.55 -1.92
CA GLU A 112 9.34 -0.82 -0.78
C GLU A 112 9.44 0.65 -1.16
N LEU A 113 8.79 1.52 -0.40
CA LEU A 113 8.82 2.97 -0.57
C LEU A 113 9.91 3.59 0.31
N ALA A 114 10.26 4.84 0.04
CA ALA A 114 11.16 5.60 0.90
C ALA A 114 10.61 5.65 2.33
N PRO A 115 11.42 5.37 3.37
CA PRO A 115 10.96 5.39 4.74
C PRO A 115 10.60 6.81 5.20
N HIS A 116 9.71 6.91 6.17
CA HIS A 116 9.47 8.13 6.92
C HIS A 116 10.14 8.03 8.29
N GLY A 117 11.29 8.71 8.46
CA GLY A 117 12.09 8.57 9.67
C GLY A 117 12.56 7.13 9.88
N SER A 118 12.16 6.51 10.99
CA SER A 118 12.46 5.11 11.33
C SER A 118 11.39 4.11 10.84
N THR A 119 10.36 4.59 10.16
CA THR A 119 9.23 3.76 9.72
C THR A 119 9.38 3.40 8.25
N ASN A 120 9.51 2.12 7.96
CA ASN A 120 9.51 1.58 6.61
C ASN A 120 8.09 1.54 6.06
N ARG A 121 7.96 1.76 4.75
CA ARG A 121 6.69 1.83 4.05
C ARG A 121 6.64 0.86 2.89
N TYR A 122 5.52 0.19 2.74
CA TYR A 122 5.32 -0.80 1.69
C TYR A 122 3.99 -0.60 0.99
N LEU A 123 3.98 -0.82 -0.30
CA LEU A 123 2.80 -0.80 -1.13
C LEU A 123 2.72 -2.13 -1.89
N CYS A 124 1.62 -2.83 -1.72
CA CYS A 124 1.44 -4.15 -2.31
C CYS A 124 0.11 -4.20 -3.04
N TYR A 125 0.02 -5.02 -4.10
CA TYR A 125 -1.26 -5.41 -4.61
C TYR A 125 -1.30 -6.88 -5.03
N LYS A 126 -2.49 -7.43 -5.01
CA LYS A 126 -2.79 -8.79 -5.41
C LYS A 126 -4.02 -8.80 -6.31
N VAL A 127 -3.94 -9.53 -7.41
CA VAL A 127 -5.09 -9.78 -8.29
C VAL A 127 -5.38 -11.27 -8.30
N VAL A 128 -6.60 -11.64 -7.97
CA VAL A 128 -7.10 -13.02 -8.04
C VAL A 128 -8.35 -12.99 -8.88
N ASP A 129 -8.29 -13.58 -10.07
CA ASP A 129 -9.34 -13.52 -11.09
C ASP A 129 -9.70 -12.05 -11.45
N ASP A 130 -10.89 -11.58 -11.07
CA ASP A 130 -11.39 -10.22 -11.28
C ASP A 130 -11.37 -9.36 -10.00
N VAL A 131 -10.72 -9.83 -8.94
CA VAL A 131 -10.65 -9.12 -7.65
C VAL A 131 -9.23 -8.61 -7.40
N MET A 132 -9.11 -7.30 -7.26
CA MET A 132 -7.88 -6.63 -6.86
C MET A 132 -7.93 -6.23 -5.39
N THR A 133 -6.83 -6.45 -4.69
CA THR A 133 -6.60 -5.96 -3.33
C THR A 133 -5.34 -5.12 -3.33
N VAL A 134 -5.43 -3.86 -2.91
CA VAL A 134 -4.28 -2.95 -2.75
C VAL A 134 -4.08 -2.72 -1.27
N ILE A 135 -2.83 -2.78 -0.81
CA ILE A 135 -2.45 -2.74 0.60
C ILE A 135 -1.32 -1.73 0.78
N TYR A 136 -1.50 -0.79 1.68
CA TYR A 136 -0.45 0.09 2.16
C TYR A 136 -0.11 -0.26 3.61
N LEU A 137 1.19 -0.32 3.92
CA LEU A 137 1.72 -0.76 5.20
C LEU A 137 2.80 0.19 5.69
N GLU A 138 2.85 0.38 7.01
CA GLU A 138 3.96 1.03 7.71
C GLU A 138 4.38 0.21 8.93
N GLY A 139 5.68 0.21 9.22
CA GLY A 139 6.20 -0.46 10.41
C GLY A 139 7.72 -0.50 10.47
N THR A 140 8.20 -1.34 11.37
CA THR A 140 9.63 -1.61 11.56
C THR A 140 10.09 -2.90 10.87
N VAL A 141 9.24 -3.51 10.04
CA VAL A 141 9.62 -4.61 9.14
C VAL A 141 10.76 -4.14 8.26
N SER A 142 11.86 -4.90 8.23
CA SER A 142 13.12 -4.44 7.66
C SER A 142 13.30 -4.77 6.17
N SER A 143 12.49 -5.69 5.64
CA SER A 143 12.62 -6.13 4.24
C SER A 143 11.32 -6.67 3.66
N LEU A 144 11.26 -6.75 2.33
CA LEU A 144 10.15 -7.42 1.62
C LEU A 144 10.08 -8.91 1.93
N GLU A 145 11.20 -9.56 2.19
CA GLU A 145 11.27 -10.97 2.58
C GLU A 145 10.60 -11.19 3.94
N GLU A 146 10.91 -10.36 4.93
CA GLU A 146 10.27 -10.39 6.24
C GLU A 146 8.76 -10.11 6.12
N LEU A 147 8.37 -9.16 5.27
CA LEU A 147 6.97 -8.85 5.03
C LEU A 147 6.20 -10.03 4.42
N LYS A 148 6.80 -10.76 3.48
CA LYS A 148 6.22 -11.96 2.87
C LYS A 148 5.92 -13.05 3.88
N GLU A 149 6.80 -13.23 4.88
CA GLU A 149 6.58 -14.23 5.93
C GLU A 149 5.36 -13.91 6.79
N ILE A 150 5.05 -12.62 7.00
CA ILE A 150 3.88 -12.17 7.75
C ILE A 150 2.56 -12.52 7.03
N PHE A 151 2.57 -12.58 5.69
CA PHE A 151 1.38 -12.80 4.85
C PHE A 151 1.28 -14.21 4.25
N LYS A 152 2.11 -15.16 4.69
CA LYS A 152 1.97 -16.58 4.37
C LYS A 152 0.84 -17.22 5.17
#